data_506a702b680e0a13769330822241ea2c
#
_entry.id   506a702b680e0a13769330822241ea2c
#
_cell.length_a   1.000
_cell.length_b   1.000
_cell.length_c   1.000
_cell.angle_alpha   90.00
_cell.angle_beta   90.00
_cell.angle_gamma   90.00
#
_symmetry.space_group_name_H-M   'P 1'
#
loop_
_entity.id
_entity.type
_entity.pdbx_description
1 polymer ?
#
loop_
_entity_poly.entity_id
_entity_poly.type
_entity_poly.pdbx_seq_one_letter_code
_entity_poly.pdbx_strand_id
1 'polypeptide(L)'
;MSIQSSFAGVALPLPVAVPPLRRSVSLIRAKVEPSEKTVEIMRKFSEQYARRSETYFCVDKGVTSVVIKGLADHKETLGAPLCPCRHYDDKAAEAAQGFWNCPCVPMRERKECHCMLFLTPDNDFAGREQTITLDEIKVSTSNL
;
A
#
# COMPACT_ATOMS: atom_id res chain seq x y z
N MET A 1 -22.22 -74.33 -45.03
CA MET A 1 -22.75 -73.04 -44.56
C MET A 1 -21.90 -72.54 -43.42
N SER A 2 -21.07 -71.57 -43.68
CA SER A 2 -20.25 -70.94 -42.65
C SER A 2 -20.92 -69.66 -42.19
N ILE A 3 -21.25 -69.62 -40.94
CA ILE A 3 -21.78 -68.42 -40.33
C ILE A 3 -20.60 -67.60 -39.87
N GLN A 4 -20.32 -66.51 -40.63
CA GLN A 4 -19.34 -65.53 -40.17
C GLN A 4 -20.04 -64.56 -39.23
N SER A 5 -19.78 -64.71 -37.96
CA SER A 5 -20.16 -63.67 -37.00
C SER A 5 -19.03 -62.65 -36.99
N SER A 6 -19.27 -61.53 -37.61
CA SER A 6 -18.42 -60.39 -37.50
C SER A 6 -18.69 -59.68 -36.15
N PHE A 7 -17.76 -59.84 -35.25
CA PHE A 7 -17.76 -59.00 -34.04
C PHE A 7 -17.32 -57.60 -34.47
N ALA A 8 -18.21 -56.69 -34.57
CA ALA A 8 -17.88 -55.26 -34.62
C ALA A 8 -17.24 -54.89 -33.29
N GLY A 9 -15.95 -54.60 -33.32
CA GLY A 9 -15.24 -54.14 -32.13
C GLY A 9 -15.89 -52.85 -31.60
N VAL A 10 -16.46 -52.93 -30.42
CA VAL A 10 -16.91 -51.74 -29.73
C VAL A 10 -15.68 -50.97 -29.32
N ALA A 11 -15.40 -49.88 -30.02
CA ALA A 11 -14.36 -48.96 -29.57
C ALA A 11 -14.80 -48.35 -28.24
N LEU A 12 -14.13 -48.70 -27.17
CA LEU A 12 -14.31 -48.04 -25.86
C LEU A 12 -13.91 -46.58 -26.02
N PRO A 13 -14.73 -45.64 -25.58
CA PRO A 13 -14.33 -44.25 -25.59
C PRO A 13 -13.10 -44.06 -24.70
N LEU A 14 -12.10 -43.45 -25.27
CA LEU A 14 -10.92 -43.05 -24.52
C LEU A 14 -11.35 -42.11 -23.39
N PRO A 15 -10.78 -42.25 -22.20
CA PRO A 15 -11.12 -41.34 -21.12
C PRO A 15 -10.71 -39.92 -21.56
N VAL A 16 -11.69 -39.06 -21.67
CA VAL A 16 -11.46 -37.64 -21.88
C VAL A 16 -10.68 -37.15 -20.65
N ALA A 17 -9.44 -36.79 -20.84
CA ALA A 17 -8.67 -36.16 -19.81
C ALA A 17 -9.35 -34.84 -19.43
N VAL A 18 -10.05 -34.83 -18.31
CA VAL A 18 -10.58 -33.61 -17.74
C VAL A 18 -9.36 -32.76 -17.35
N PRO A 19 -9.20 -31.58 -17.93
CA PRO A 19 -8.11 -30.73 -17.52
C PRO A 19 -8.27 -30.46 -16.02
N PRO A 20 -7.19 -30.47 -15.26
CA PRO A 20 -7.26 -30.17 -13.85
C PRO A 20 -7.93 -28.80 -13.72
N LEU A 21 -9.03 -28.76 -12.96
CA LEU A 21 -9.62 -27.51 -12.51
C LEU A 21 -8.46 -26.68 -11.97
N ARG A 22 -8.02 -25.68 -12.74
CA ARG A 22 -7.21 -24.64 -12.17
C ARG A 22 -8.02 -24.09 -11.01
N ARG A 23 -7.71 -24.55 -9.81
CA ARG A 23 -8.05 -23.79 -8.65
C ARG A 23 -7.55 -22.38 -8.96
N SER A 24 -8.46 -21.47 -9.21
CA SER A 24 -8.13 -20.07 -9.10
C SER A 24 -7.63 -19.94 -7.67
N VAL A 25 -6.34 -20.01 -7.52
CA VAL A 25 -5.70 -19.52 -6.35
C VAL A 25 -6.12 -18.07 -6.39
N SER A 26 -7.14 -17.72 -5.63
CA SER A 26 -7.34 -16.32 -5.30
C SER A 26 -5.98 -15.95 -4.74
N LEU A 27 -5.21 -15.24 -5.55
CA LEU A 27 -4.05 -14.57 -5.09
C LEU A 27 -4.57 -13.69 -3.96
N ILE A 28 -4.52 -14.21 -2.73
CA ILE A 28 -4.39 -13.37 -1.58
C ILE A 28 -3.15 -12.58 -1.95
N ARG A 29 -3.36 -11.39 -2.49
CA ARG A 29 -2.28 -10.46 -2.69
C ARG A 29 -1.67 -10.31 -1.31
N ALA A 30 -0.60 -11.06 -1.06
CA ALA A 30 0.27 -10.76 0.02
C ALA A 30 0.50 -9.26 -0.10
N LYS A 31 0.11 -8.50 0.93
CA LYS A 31 0.27 -7.06 0.98
C LYS A 31 1.69 -6.77 0.56
N VAL A 32 1.89 -6.35 -0.71
CA VAL A 32 3.21 -6.08 -1.23
C VAL A 32 3.71 -4.86 -0.49
N GLU A 33 4.68 -5.09 0.38
CA GLU A 33 5.36 -4.02 1.09
C GLU A 33 5.98 -3.05 0.08
N PRO A 34 5.88 -1.72 0.30
CA PRO A 34 6.57 -0.78 -0.56
C PRO A 34 8.08 -1.01 -0.52
N SER A 35 8.76 -0.75 -1.63
CA SER A 35 10.21 -0.88 -1.69
C SER A 35 10.90 0.06 -0.71
N GLU A 36 12.04 -0.38 -0.18
CA GLU A 36 12.85 0.45 0.71
C GLU A 36 13.23 1.80 0.08
N LYS A 37 13.49 1.79 -1.22
CA LYS A 37 13.78 3.00 -1.98
C LYS A 37 12.65 4.02 -1.91
N THR A 38 11.41 3.58 -2.08
CA THR A 38 10.24 4.47 -2.03
C THR A 38 9.96 4.94 -0.61
N VAL A 39 10.15 4.08 0.39
CA VAL A 39 10.07 4.48 1.80
C VAL A 39 11.10 5.58 2.11
N GLU A 40 12.33 5.44 1.62
CA GLU A 40 13.38 6.44 1.81
C GLU A 40 13.04 7.77 1.12
N ILE A 41 12.46 7.73 -0.06
CA ILE A 41 11.99 8.94 -0.76
C ILE A 41 10.93 9.66 0.08
N MET A 42 9.96 8.93 0.60
CA MET A 42 8.88 9.52 1.41
C MET A 42 9.38 9.97 2.79
N ARG A 43 10.36 9.29 3.35
CA ARG A 43 11.04 9.71 4.57
C ARG A 43 11.71 11.08 4.40
N LYS A 44 12.53 11.22 3.37
CA LYS A 44 13.21 12.48 3.07
C LYS A 44 12.23 13.61 2.76
N PHE A 45 11.21 13.32 1.98
CA PHE A 45 10.12 14.27 1.72
C PHE A 45 9.50 14.75 3.02
N SER A 46 9.17 13.84 3.93
CA SER A 46 8.52 14.16 5.21
C SER A 46 9.41 15.03 6.10
N GLU A 47 10.71 14.74 6.17
CA GLU A 47 11.65 15.57 6.91
C GLU A 47 11.77 16.99 6.33
N GLN A 48 11.88 17.11 5.02
CA GLN A 48 11.97 18.40 4.35
C GLN A 48 10.72 19.22 4.54
N TYR A 49 9.56 18.60 4.39
CA TYR A 49 8.29 19.30 4.55
C TYR A 49 8.03 19.70 6.01
N ALA A 50 8.37 18.87 6.98
CA ALA A 50 8.28 19.23 8.40
C ALA A 50 9.11 20.49 8.71
N ARG A 51 10.33 20.58 8.21
CA ARG A 51 11.17 21.76 8.38
C ARG A 51 10.59 22.99 7.70
N ARG A 52 10.12 22.84 6.45
CA ARG A 52 9.56 23.96 5.68
C ARG A 52 8.28 24.49 6.29
N SER A 53 7.41 23.63 6.80
CA SER A 53 6.14 23.99 7.41
C SER A 53 6.22 24.32 8.90
N GLU A 54 7.41 24.20 9.49
CA GLU A 54 7.62 24.38 10.94
C GLU A 54 6.74 23.46 11.79
N THR A 55 6.62 22.22 11.34
CA THR A 55 5.89 21.16 12.03
C THR A 55 6.84 20.09 12.53
N TYR A 56 6.33 19.22 13.41
CA TYR A 56 7.10 18.19 14.06
C TYR A 56 6.43 16.83 13.90
N PHE A 57 7.22 15.79 13.97
CA PHE A 57 6.70 14.44 13.99
C PHE A 57 6.05 14.12 15.34
N CYS A 58 5.15 13.13 15.34
CA CYS A 58 4.50 12.66 16.54
C CYS A 58 5.52 12.15 17.57
N VAL A 59 5.22 12.31 18.85
CA VAL A 59 6.04 11.72 19.94
C VAL A 59 6.13 10.20 19.79
N ASP A 60 5.10 9.57 19.24
CA ASP A 60 5.10 8.15 18.91
C ASP A 60 5.67 7.94 17.50
N LYS A 61 6.89 7.44 17.44
CA LYS A 61 7.55 7.13 16.16
C LYS A 61 6.85 6.07 15.34
N GLY A 62 6.05 5.23 15.98
CA GLY A 62 5.21 4.25 15.30
C GLY A 62 4.18 4.91 14.39
N VAL A 63 3.55 5.98 14.83
CA VAL A 63 2.60 6.77 14.02
C VAL A 63 3.29 7.32 12.78
N THR A 64 4.41 8.00 12.95
CA THR A 64 5.19 8.56 11.84
C THR A 64 5.61 7.48 10.85
N SER A 65 6.10 6.34 11.36
CA SER A 65 6.58 5.23 10.54
C SER A 65 5.47 4.60 9.70
N VAL A 66 4.31 4.36 10.28
CA VAL A 66 3.14 3.79 9.58
C VAL A 66 2.67 4.73 8.47
N VAL A 67 2.61 6.03 8.74
CA VAL A 67 2.16 7.01 7.75
C VAL A 67 3.16 7.12 6.59
N ILE A 68 4.45 7.20 6.87
CA ILE A 68 5.48 7.26 5.82
C ILE A 68 5.42 6.01 4.94
N LYS A 69 5.28 4.84 5.56
CA LYS A 69 5.16 3.58 4.82
C LYS A 69 3.89 3.52 3.98
N GLY A 70 2.77 4.01 4.50
CA GLY A 70 1.51 4.12 3.76
C GLY A 70 1.60 5.08 2.57
N LEU A 71 2.30 6.19 2.72
CA LEU A 71 2.57 7.11 1.61
C LEU A 71 3.44 6.46 0.53
N ALA A 72 4.45 5.70 0.93
CA ALA A 72 5.30 4.96 0.01
C ALA A 72 4.50 3.91 -0.78
N ASP A 73 3.63 3.17 -0.10
CA ASP A 73 2.74 2.19 -0.72
C ASP A 73 1.83 2.84 -1.77
N HIS A 74 1.17 3.94 -1.43
CA HIS A 74 0.32 4.66 -2.38
C HIS A 74 1.11 5.25 -3.54
N LYS A 75 2.33 5.74 -3.29
CA LYS A 75 3.18 6.23 -4.36
C LYS A 75 3.52 5.15 -5.38
N GLU A 76 3.80 3.93 -4.94
CA GLU A 76 4.09 2.80 -5.83
C GLU A 76 2.84 2.29 -6.55
N THR A 77 1.73 2.16 -5.86
CA THR A 77 0.51 1.55 -6.41
C THR A 77 -0.35 2.52 -7.21
N LEU A 78 -0.35 3.80 -6.86
CA LEU A 78 -1.20 4.83 -7.46
C LEU A 78 -0.42 5.89 -8.25
N GLY A 79 0.91 5.89 -8.14
CA GLY A 79 1.75 6.91 -8.76
C GLY A 79 1.81 8.23 -8.01
N ALA A 80 1.13 8.38 -6.89
CA ALA A 80 1.10 9.58 -6.07
C ALA A 80 0.97 9.23 -4.59
N PRO A 81 1.52 10.06 -3.68
CA PRO A 81 1.49 9.80 -2.24
C PRO A 81 0.16 10.20 -1.62
N LEU A 82 -0.91 9.49 -1.98
CA LEU A 82 -2.24 9.72 -1.42
C LEU A 82 -2.23 9.50 0.10
N CYS A 83 -2.89 10.37 0.85
CA CYS A 83 -2.96 10.26 2.32
C CYS A 83 -3.49 8.89 2.75
N PRO A 84 -2.74 8.10 3.54
CA PRO A 84 -3.13 6.74 3.87
C PRO A 84 -4.17 6.64 4.98
N CYS A 85 -4.46 7.72 5.69
CA CYS A 85 -5.31 7.72 6.89
C CYS A 85 -6.78 8.03 6.60
N ARG A 86 -7.18 8.04 5.33
CA ARG A 86 -8.55 8.28 4.91
C ARG A 86 -9.12 7.07 4.18
N HIS A 87 -10.42 6.92 4.24
CA HIS A 87 -11.16 5.99 3.41
C HIS A 87 -11.52 6.65 2.08
N TYR A 88 -11.31 5.93 0.98
CA TYR A 88 -11.64 6.40 -0.37
C TYR A 88 -12.49 5.36 -1.09
N ASP A 89 -13.51 5.81 -1.80
CA ASP A 89 -14.29 4.93 -2.66
C ASP A 89 -13.50 4.55 -3.92
N ASP A 90 -12.73 5.49 -4.46
CA ASP A 90 -11.87 5.29 -5.63
C ASP A 90 -10.52 5.98 -5.41
N LYS A 91 -9.54 5.23 -4.97
CA LYS A 91 -8.19 5.74 -4.68
C LYS A 91 -7.50 6.30 -5.93
N ALA A 92 -7.67 5.65 -7.08
CA ALA A 92 -7.03 6.10 -8.32
C ALA A 92 -7.57 7.46 -8.77
N ALA A 93 -8.88 7.68 -8.67
CA ALA A 93 -9.50 8.95 -8.97
C ALA A 93 -9.04 10.05 -8.01
N GLU A 94 -8.97 9.75 -6.71
CA GLU A 94 -8.50 10.71 -5.69
C GLU A 94 -7.03 11.08 -5.90
N ALA A 95 -6.18 10.12 -6.21
CA ALA A 95 -4.78 10.37 -6.53
C ALA A 95 -4.62 11.25 -7.77
N ALA A 96 -5.47 11.07 -8.78
CA ALA A 96 -5.47 11.87 -9.99
C ALA A 96 -5.93 13.32 -9.73
N GLN A 97 -6.92 13.53 -8.85
CA GLN A 97 -7.38 14.86 -8.46
C GLN A 97 -6.35 15.62 -7.62
N GLY A 98 -5.58 14.92 -6.80
CA GLY A 98 -4.47 15.48 -6.05
C GLY A 98 -4.83 16.21 -4.76
N PHE A 99 -6.10 16.39 -4.43
CA PHE A 99 -6.51 17.12 -3.22
C PHE A 99 -5.94 16.51 -1.94
N TRP A 100 -5.97 15.16 -1.85
CA TRP A 100 -5.49 14.41 -0.71
C TRP A 100 -4.08 13.84 -0.86
N ASN A 101 -3.38 14.17 -1.93
CA ASN A 101 -1.97 13.80 -2.07
C ASN A 101 -1.13 14.62 -1.08
N CYS A 102 -0.20 13.95 -0.40
CA CYS A 102 0.61 14.58 0.64
C CYS A 102 1.66 15.53 0.05
N PRO A 103 1.75 16.76 0.53
CA PRO A 103 0.94 17.42 1.56
C PRO A 103 -0.45 17.79 1.03
N CYS A 104 -1.49 17.32 1.70
CA CYS A 104 -2.86 17.57 1.25
C CYS A 104 -3.23 19.06 1.34
N VAL A 105 -4.31 19.45 0.64
CA VAL A 105 -4.75 20.84 0.63
C VAL A 105 -5.00 21.40 2.02
N PRO A 106 -5.71 20.71 2.97
CA PRO A 106 -5.86 21.22 4.33
C PRO A 106 -4.53 21.45 5.06
N MET A 107 -3.53 20.59 4.84
CA MET A 107 -2.21 20.78 5.42
C MET A 107 -1.52 22.03 4.85
N ARG A 108 -1.57 22.23 3.55
CA ARG A 108 -0.94 23.37 2.89
C ARG A 108 -1.61 24.69 3.24
N GLU A 109 -2.93 24.68 3.44
CA GLU A 109 -3.69 25.90 3.73
C GLU A 109 -3.75 26.23 5.21
N ARG A 110 -3.94 25.23 6.08
CA ARG A 110 -4.25 25.44 7.50
C ARG A 110 -3.35 24.65 8.45
N LYS A 111 -2.35 23.94 7.96
CA LYS A 111 -1.50 23.01 8.74
C LYS A 111 -2.31 21.93 9.49
N GLU A 112 -3.35 21.44 8.85
CA GLU A 112 -4.18 20.34 9.36
C GLU A 112 -3.75 19.02 8.69
N CYS A 113 -3.07 18.17 9.45
CA CYS A 113 -2.65 16.85 9.02
C CYS A 113 -3.43 15.76 9.76
N HIS A 114 -4.40 15.15 9.10
CA HIS A 114 -5.22 14.11 9.68
C HIS A 114 -4.42 12.85 10.06
N CYS A 115 -3.39 12.56 9.31
CA CYS A 115 -2.49 11.43 9.57
C CYS A 115 -1.55 11.64 10.76
N MET A 116 -1.55 12.80 11.38
CA MET A 116 -0.63 13.17 12.46
C MET A 116 0.87 13.07 12.07
N LEU A 117 1.17 13.17 10.77
CA LEU A 117 2.55 13.18 10.28
C LEU A 117 3.22 14.53 10.54
N PHE A 118 2.49 15.61 10.30
CA PHE A 118 2.98 16.98 10.47
C PHE A 118 2.15 17.69 11.53
N LEU A 119 2.72 17.88 12.70
CA LEU A 119 2.03 18.45 13.85
C LEU A 119 2.61 19.82 14.21
N THR A 120 1.73 20.79 14.44
CA THR A 120 2.13 22.10 14.94
C THR A 120 2.66 21.99 16.36
N PRO A 121 3.58 22.89 16.81
CA PRO A 121 4.20 22.78 18.12
C PRO A 121 3.23 22.82 19.30
N ASP A 122 2.05 23.39 19.11
CA ASP A 122 0.98 23.49 20.11
C ASP A 122 0.10 22.22 20.18
N ASN A 123 0.29 21.27 19.29
CA ASN A 123 -0.44 20.01 19.33
C ASN A 123 0.09 19.09 20.44
N ASP A 124 -0.81 18.50 21.22
CA ASP A 124 -0.45 17.64 22.37
C ASP A 124 0.37 16.40 21.95
N PHE A 125 0.20 15.93 20.73
CA PHE A 125 0.92 14.76 20.21
C PHE A 125 2.23 15.10 19.49
N ALA A 126 2.52 16.38 19.32
CA ALA A 126 3.75 16.81 18.65
C ALA A 126 4.97 16.52 19.51
N GLY A 127 5.94 15.85 18.90
CA GLY A 127 7.30 15.72 19.42
C GLY A 127 8.12 16.98 19.15
N ARG A 128 9.41 16.85 19.30
CA ARG A 128 10.38 17.92 19.02
C ARG A 128 11.32 17.58 17.86
N GLU A 129 11.08 16.44 17.22
CA GLU A 129 11.92 15.95 16.14
C GLU A 129 11.27 16.18 14.78
N GLN A 130 12.12 16.50 13.81
CA GLN A 130 11.76 16.64 12.40
C GLN A 130 12.53 15.63 11.54
N THR A 131 13.12 14.64 12.19
CA THR A 131 13.91 13.58 11.56
C THR A 131 13.48 12.21 12.05
N ILE A 132 13.58 11.23 11.19
CA ILE A 132 13.38 9.82 11.50
C ILE A 132 14.28 8.99 10.59
N THR A 133 14.91 7.97 11.11
CA THR A 133 15.78 7.10 10.31
C THR A 133 14.99 5.97 9.65
N LEU A 134 15.54 5.45 8.58
CA LEU A 134 14.95 4.29 7.91
C LEU A 134 14.88 3.07 8.83
N ASP A 135 15.90 2.88 9.68
CA ASP A 135 15.93 1.79 10.66
C ASP A 135 14.82 1.93 11.71
N GLU A 136 14.57 3.13 12.19
CA GLU A 136 13.44 3.39 13.10
C GLU A 136 12.10 3.05 12.46
N ILE A 137 11.92 3.37 11.19
CA ILE A 137 10.71 3.01 10.44
C ILE A 137 10.58 1.48 10.34
N LYS A 138 11.64 0.79 10.01
CA LYS A 138 11.66 -0.67 9.90
C LYS A 138 11.30 -1.35 11.21
N VAL A 139 11.92 -0.92 12.30
CA VAL A 139 11.69 -1.47 13.64
C VAL A 139 10.24 -1.22 14.09
N SER A 140 9.75 -0.01 13.90
CA SER A 140 8.39 0.37 14.33
C SER A 140 7.29 -0.32 13.53
N THR A 141 7.58 -0.78 12.31
CA THR A 141 6.60 -1.42 11.41
C THR A 141 6.80 -2.93 11.26
N SER A 142 7.79 -3.52 11.92
CA SER A 142 8.15 -4.93 11.77
C SER A 142 7.07 -5.91 12.27
N ASN A 143 6.17 -5.45 13.15
CA ASN A 143 5.12 -6.26 13.78
C ASN A 143 3.72 -6.00 13.20
N LEU A 144 3.62 -5.36 12.06
CA LEU A 144 2.34 -5.00 11.43
C LEU A 144 1.92 -6.01 10.36
#